data_ae25d2245a29a75baf71bed4d51aaf1e
#
_entry.id   ae25d2245a29a75baf71bed4d51aaf1e
#
_cell.length_a   1.000
_cell.length_b   1.000
_cell.length_c   1.000
_cell.angle_alpha   90.00
_cell.angle_beta   90.00
_cell.angle_gamma   90.00
#
_symmetry.space_group_name_H-M   'P 1'
#
loop_
_entity.id
_entity.type
_entity.pdbx_description
1 polymer ?
#
loop_
_entity_poly.entity_id
_entity_poly.type
_entity_poly.pdbx_seq_one_letter_code
_entity_poly.pdbx_strand_id
1 'polypeptide(L)'
;MLPLILPIGALLLGVALLLLGGGLLNTLLAIRGGLEGYSDSSMGWIMSGYFVGFFIGTFLALPIIQRIGHIRTFAFCAAIAACSVLLHVLLVNPVGWLLLRVVTGSSLVILYTVIESWLNGYTPSEQRGKVFSIYMVVNLGSLALAQQLLRLDSPSAFTLFALGAIL
;
A
#
# COMPACT_ATOMS: atom_id res chain seq x y z
N MET A 1 7.80 29.80 4.38
CA MET A 1 8.22 28.53 3.74
C MET A 1 8.16 27.33 4.69
N LEU A 2 8.63 27.41 5.94
CA LEU A 2 8.53 26.30 6.92
C LEU A 2 7.12 25.70 7.09
N PRO A 3 6.03 26.47 7.22
CA PRO A 3 4.68 25.92 7.45
C PRO A 3 4.13 25.09 6.28
N LEU A 4 4.70 25.21 5.08
CA LEU A 4 4.29 24.42 3.92
C LEU A 4 5.15 23.14 3.77
N ILE A 5 6.42 23.18 4.17
CA ILE A 5 7.37 22.09 4.02
C ILE A 5 7.03 20.92 4.97
N LEU A 6 6.60 21.22 6.20
CA LEU A 6 6.28 20.20 7.20
C LEU A 6 5.08 19.31 6.80
N PRO A 7 3.91 19.84 6.39
CA PRO A 7 2.80 19.00 5.97
C PRO A 7 3.12 18.16 4.72
N ILE A 8 3.79 18.74 3.75
CA ILE A 8 4.18 18.02 2.52
C ILE A 8 5.20 16.93 2.85
N GLY A 9 6.19 17.21 3.70
CA GLY A 9 7.18 16.22 4.15
C GLY A 9 6.55 15.05 4.90
N ALA A 10 5.59 15.31 5.79
CA ALA A 10 4.86 14.26 6.51
C ALA A 10 4.02 13.39 5.56
N LEU A 11 3.35 14.00 4.57
CA LEU A 11 2.60 13.26 3.55
C LEU A 11 3.53 12.38 2.69
N LEU A 12 4.66 12.92 2.26
CA LEU A 12 5.66 12.16 1.48
C LEU A 12 6.25 11.00 2.27
N LEU A 13 6.49 11.19 3.59
CA LEU A 13 6.91 10.10 4.47
C LEU A 13 5.82 9.03 4.58
N GLY A 14 4.57 9.41 4.76
CA GLY A 14 3.45 8.47 4.77
C GLY A 14 3.35 7.65 3.48
N VAL A 15 3.51 8.30 2.32
CA VAL A 15 3.60 7.62 1.02
C VAL A 15 4.77 6.64 0.98
N ALA A 16 5.95 7.08 1.44
CA ALA A 16 7.13 6.24 1.44
C ALA A 16 6.91 4.95 2.26
N LEU A 17 6.34 5.08 3.46
CA LEU A 17 6.03 3.94 4.32
C LEU A 17 5.01 2.99 3.68
N LEU A 18 3.90 3.51 3.18
CA LEU A 18 2.89 2.70 2.49
C LEU A 18 3.46 1.94 1.29
N LEU A 19 4.34 2.57 0.52
CA LEU A 19 4.97 1.94 -0.65
C LEU A 19 6.04 0.92 -0.26
N LEU A 20 6.77 1.16 0.84
CA LEU A 20 7.67 0.18 1.41
C LEU A 20 6.90 -1.08 1.84
N GLY A 21 5.81 -0.93 2.59
CA GLY A 21 4.98 -2.05 3.03
C GLY A 21 4.31 -2.78 1.87
N GLY A 22 3.69 -2.06 0.94
CA GLY A 22 3.04 -2.63 -0.23
C GLY A 22 4.00 -3.31 -1.20
N GLY A 23 5.17 -2.71 -1.44
CA GLY A 23 6.22 -3.27 -2.28
C GLY A 23 6.83 -4.54 -1.69
N LEU A 24 7.09 -4.51 -0.36
CA LEU A 24 7.53 -5.69 0.39
C LEU A 24 6.51 -6.82 0.27
N LEU A 25 5.23 -6.56 0.57
CA LEU A 25 4.18 -7.56 0.52
C LEU A 25 4.04 -8.20 -0.86
N ASN A 26 4.09 -7.40 -1.94
CA ASN A 26 3.98 -7.90 -3.31
C ASN A 26 5.01 -8.99 -3.60
N THR A 27 6.28 -8.69 -3.35
CA THR A 27 7.37 -9.64 -3.65
C THR A 27 7.39 -10.79 -2.65
N LEU A 28 7.10 -10.51 -1.37
CA LEU A 28 7.02 -11.52 -0.32
C LEU A 28 5.97 -12.61 -0.65
N LEU A 29 4.78 -12.21 -1.09
CA LEU A 29 3.72 -13.16 -1.46
C LEU A 29 4.11 -13.99 -2.69
N ALA A 30 4.79 -13.40 -3.68
CA ALA A 30 5.24 -14.15 -4.85
C ALA A 30 6.25 -15.24 -4.45
N ILE A 31 7.23 -14.91 -3.61
CA ILE A 31 8.23 -15.88 -3.13
C ILE A 31 7.57 -16.92 -2.22
N ARG A 32 6.77 -16.47 -1.25
CA ARG A 32 6.13 -17.36 -0.28
C ARG A 32 5.14 -18.32 -0.95
N GLY A 33 4.36 -17.87 -1.94
CA GLY A 33 3.44 -18.73 -2.67
C GLY A 33 4.16 -19.84 -3.44
N GLY A 34 5.35 -19.55 -3.98
CA GLY A 34 6.22 -20.57 -4.56
C GLY A 34 6.71 -21.60 -3.53
N LEU A 35 7.07 -21.14 -2.31
CA LEU A 35 7.47 -22.03 -1.21
C LEU A 35 6.32 -22.92 -0.70
N GLU A 36 5.09 -22.41 -0.71
CA GLU A 36 3.88 -23.16 -0.35
C GLU A 36 3.40 -24.10 -1.48
N GLY A 37 4.09 -24.12 -2.62
CA GLY A 37 3.77 -25.00 -3.75
C GLY A 37 2.54 -24.60 -4.54
N TYR A 38 2.15 -23.32 -4.50
CA TYR A 38 1.03 -22.83 -5.31
C TYR A 38 1.37 -22.86 -6.79
N SER A 39 0.40 -23.32 -7.63
CA SER A 39 0.59 -23.30 -9.08
C SER A 39 0.70 -21.88 -9.63
N ASP A 40 1.39 -21.73 -10.76
CA ASP A 40 1.53 -20.45 -11.46
C ASP A 40 0.17 -19.80 -11.75
N SER A 41 -0.84 -20.61 -12.09
CA SER A 41 -2.21 -20.14 -12.31
C SER A 41 -2.81 -19.56 -11.02
N SER A 42 -2.65 -20.24 -9.88
CA SER A 42 -3.13 -19.72 -8.58
C SER A 42 -2.43 -18.44 -8.20
N MET A 43 -1.12 -18.35 -8.41
CA MET A 43 -0.34 -17.14 -8.17
C MET A 43 -0.78 -16.00 -9.08
N GLY A 44 -1.06 -16.28 -10.35
CA GLY A 44 -1.62 -15.30 -11.28
C GLY A 44 -2.93 -14.70 -10.78
N TRP A 45 -3.87 -15.53 -10.31
CA TRP A 45 -5.13 -15.06 -9.72
C TRP A 45 -4.92 -14.24 -8.44
N ILE A 46 -4.06 -14.70 -7.53
CA ILE A 46 -3.74 -13.98 -6.29
C ILE A 46 -3.18 -12.60 -6.60
N MET A 47 -2.20 -12.51 -7.50
CA MET A 47 -1.59 -11.23 -7.85
C MET A 47 -2.57 -10.30 -8.59
N SER A 48 -3.42 -10.85 -9.45
CA SER A 48 -4.49 -10.10 -10.14
C SER A 48 -5.56 -9.57 -9.18
N GLY A 49 -5.81 -10.26 -8.07
CA GLY A 49 -6.74 -9.84 -7.03
C GLY A 49 -6.45 -8.43 -6.50
N TYR A 50 -5.17 -8.05 -6.41
CA TYR A 50 -4.78 -6.69 -6.04
C TYR A 50 -5.36 -5.64 -7.01
N PHE A 51 -5.27 -5.87 -8.31
CA PHE A 51 -5.76 -4.93 -9.32
C PHE A 51 -7.29 -4.89 -9.36
N VAL A 52 -7.95 -6.03 -9.12
CA VAL A 52 -9.42 -6.07 -8.94
C VAL A 52 -9.82 -5.19 -7.75
N GLY A 53 -9.13 -5.35 -6.63
CA GLY A 53 -9.35 -4.52 -5.45
C GLY A 53 -9.09 -3.05 -5.72
N PHE A 54 -7.98 -2.73 -6.38
CA PHE A 54 -7.62 -1.37 -6.78
C PHE A 54 -8.73 -0.74 -7.63
N PHE A 55 -9.25 -1.46 -8.61
CA PHE A 55 -10.37 -1.02 -9.44
C PHE A 55 -11.64 -0.75 -8.59
N ILE A 56 -12.03 -1.67 -7.73
CA ILE A 56 -13.19 -1.50 -6.83
C ILE A 56 -12.99 -0.29 -5.91
N GLY A 57 -11.82 -0.18 -5.29
CA GLY A 57 -11.48 0.90 -4.36
C GLY A 57 -11.51 2.28 -5.01
N THR A 58 -11.21 2.39 -6.31
CA THR A 58 -11.31 3.64 -7.06
C THR A 58 -12.73 4.22 -7.02
N PHE A 59 -13.76 3.39 -7.12
CA PHE A 59 -15.15 3.84 -7.02
C PHE A 59 -15.58 4.11 -5.57
N LEU A 60 -14.98 3.43 -4.60
CA LEU A 60 -15.31 3.58 -3.18
C LEU A 60 -14.60 4.78 -2.53
N ALA A 61 -13.46 5.22 -3.06
CA ALA A 61 -12.64 6.26 -2.46
C ALA A 61 -13.40 7.55 -2.21
N LEU A 62 -13.99 8.13 -3.24
CA LEU A 62 -14.67 9.42 -3.16
C LEU A 62 -15.91 9.39 -2.25
N PRO A 63 -16.83 8.42 -2.36
CA PRO A 63 -17.97 8.30 -1.45
C PRO A 63 -17.56 8.16 0.03
N ILE A 64 -16.52 7.37 0.32
CA ILE A 64 -16.05 7.17 1.70
C ILE A 64 -15.44 8.47 2.23
N ILE A 65 -14.57 9.12 1.46
CA ILE A 65 -13.94 10.39 1.85
C ILE A 65 -14.99 11.47 2.11
N GLN A 66 -16.00 11.58 1.26
CA GLN A 66 -17.09 12.55 1.43
C GLN A 66 -17.93 12.29 2.68
N ARG A 67 -18.14 11.00 3.04
CA ARG A 67 -19.00 10.61 4.16
C ARG A 67 -18.32 10.74 5.52
N ILE A 68 -17.07 10.33 5.66
CA ILE A 68 -16.38 10.26 6.95
C ILE A 68 -15.15 11.17 7.05
N GLY A 69 -14.77 11.82 5.95
CA GLY A 69 -13.64 12.75 5.89
C GLY A 69 -12.30 12.05 5.67
N HIS A 70 -11.29 12.82 5.26
CA HIS A 70 -9.97 12.31 4.86
C HIS A 70 -9.24 11.56 5.99
N ILE A 71 -9.15 12.16 7.20
CA ILE A 71 -8.38 11.59 8.32
C ILE A 71 -8.93 10.23 8.75
N ARG A 72 -10.27 10.15 8.89
CA ARG A 72 -10.92 8.89 9.30
C ARG A 72 -10.82 7.83 8.21
N THR A 73 -10.98 8.22 6.94
CA THR A 73 -10.79 7.32 5.80
C THR A 73 -9.38 6.76 5.79
N PHE A 74 -8.36 7.62 5.98
CA PHE A 74 -6.97 7.20 6.05
C PHE A 74 -6.75 6.17 7.17
N ALA A 75 -7.12 6.49 8.40
CA ALA A 75 -6.93 5.61 9.54
C ALA A 75 -7.65 4.26 9.38
N PHE A 76 -8.87 4.27 8.86
CA PHE A 76 -9.66 3.07 8.61
C PHE A 76 -9.01 2.17 7.54
N CYS A 77 -8.64 2.73 6.40
CA CYS A 77 -8.03 1.97 5.32
C CYS A 77 -6.61 1.47 5.67
N ALA A 78 -5.83 2.26 6.42
CA ALA A 78 -4.53 1.82 6.91
C ALA A 78 -4.66 0.63 7.87
N ALA A 79 -5.61 0.67 8.80
CA ALA A 79 -5.88 -0.44 9.70
C ALA A 79 -6.32 -1.71 8.93
N ILE A 80 -7.21 -1.58 7.94
CA ILE A 80 -7.62 -2.72 7.11
C ILE A 80 -6.44 -3.28 6.32
N ALA A 81 -5.60 -2.43 5.72
CA ALA A 81 -4.41 -2.87 5.00
C ALA A 81 -3.46 -3.64 5.91
N ALA A 82 -3.13 -3.09 7.09
CA ALA A 82 -2.28 -3.75 8.08
C ALA A 82 -2.84 -5.10 8.54
N CYS A 83 -4.13 -5.16 8.87
CA CYS A 83 -4.79 -6.41 9.22
C CYS A 83 -4.74 -7.43 8.08
N SER A 84 -4.97 -6.99 6.83
CA SER A 84 -4.90 -7.86 5.66
C SER A 84 -3.50 -8.45 5.46
N VAL A 85 -2.44 -7.65 5.67
CA VAL A 85 -1.06 -8.14 5.60
C VAL A 85 -0.82 -9.25 6.62
N LEU A 86 -1.21 -9.06 7.87
CA LEU A 86 -1.05 -10.05 8.92
C LEU A 86 -1.89 -11.32 8.68
N LEU A 87 -3.08 -11.17 8.13
CA LEU A 87 -3.95 -12.30 7.81
C LEU A 87 -3.39 -13.21 6.72
N HIS A 88 -2.52 -12.72 5.82
CA HIS A 88 -1.85 -13.57 4.84
C HIS A 88 -1.00 -14.67 5.50
N VAL A 89 -0.44 -14.41 6.68
CA VAL A 89 0.33 -15.43 7.44
C VAL A 89 -0.58 -16.49 8.06
N LEU A 90 -1.77 -16.08 8.49
CA LEU A 90 -2.72 -16.97 9.18
C LEU A 90 -3.57 -17.79 8.21
N LEU A 91 -3.92 -17.22 7.06
CA LEU A 91 -4.79 -17.82 6.06
C LEU A 91 -3.96 -18.33 4.86
N VAL A 92 -3.10 -19.33 5.10
CA VAL A 92 -2.22 -19.88 4.06
C VAL A 92 -3.01 -20.79 3.11
N ASN A 93 -3.82 -20.18 2.26
CA ASN A 93 -4.53 -20.86 1.17
C ASN A 93 -4.78 -19.87 0.00
N PRO A 94 -4.84 -20.37 -1.27
CA PRO A 94 -4.94 -19.50 -2.44
C PRO A 94 -6.18 -18.58 -2.46
N VAL A 95 -7.33 -19.09 -2.03
CA VAL A 95 -8.59 -18.31 -2.01
C VAL A 95 -8.52 -17.21 -0.95
N GLY A 96 -8.03 -17.53 0.25
CA GLY A 96 -7.81 -16.55 1.30
C GLY A 96 -6.86 -15.43 0.85
N TRP A 97 -5.76 -15.79 0.22
CA TRP A 97 -4.81 -14.81 -0.31
C TRP A 97 -5.41 -13.94 -1.42
N LEU A 98 -6.18 -14.53 -2.34
CA LEU A 98 -6.90 -13.77 -3.37
C LEU A 98 -7.82 -12.71 -2.76
N LEU A 99 -8.65 -13.10 -1.78
CA LEU A 99 -9.58 -12.18 -1.12
C LEU A 99 -8.84 -11.07 -0.35
N LEU A 100 -7.79 -11.43 0.37
CA LEU A 100 -6.96 -10.46 1.08
C LEU A 100 -6.26 -9.50 0.12
N ARG A 101 -5.84 -9.95 -1.07
CA ARG A 101 -5.28 -9.08 -2.12
C ARG A 101 -6.31 -8.08 -2.65
N VAL A 102 -7.57 -8.50 -2.83
CA VAL A 102 -8.66 -7.59 -3.21
C VAL A 102 -8.87 -6.52 -2.13
N VAL A 103 -8.90 -6.92 -0.85
CA VAL A 103 -9.04 -5.99 0.28
C VAL A 103 -7.85 -5.03 0.35
N THR A 104 -6.62 -5.55 0.24
CA THR A 104 -5.40 -4.72 0.28
C THR A 104 -5.38 -3.72 -0.87
N GLY A 105 -5.67 -4.16 -2.10
CA GLY A 105 -5.71 -3.29 -3.28
C GLY A 105 -6.74 -2.17 -3.13
N SER A 106 -7.94 -2.49 -2.65
CA SER A 106 -8.99 -1.50 -2.38
C SER A 106 -8.56 -0.47 -1.33
N SER A 107 -7.97 -0.93 -0.24
CA SER A 107 -7.51 -0.05 0.84
C SER A 107 -6.38 0.88 0.38
N LEU A 108 -5.41 0.35 -0.36
CA LEU A 108 -4.26 1.14 -0.82
C LEU A 108 -4.66 2.23 -1.81
N VAL A 109 -5.55 1.96 -2.77
CA VAL A 109 -5.98 3.02 -3.70
C VAL A 109 -6.75 4.12 -2.99
N ILE A 110 -7.55 3.78 -1.97
CA ILE A 110 -8.25 4.79 -1.16
C ILE A 110 -7.23 5.64 -0.39
N LEU A 111 -6.21 5.00 0.21
CA LEU A 111 -5.11 5.71 0.89
C LEU A 111 -4.37 6.66 -0.06
N TYR A 112 -4.00 6.21 -1.26
CA TYR A 112 -3.37 7.07 -2.26
C TYR A 112 -4.27 8.24 -2.64
N THR A 113 -5.57 8.00 -2.85
CA THR A 113 -6.53 9.07 -3.17
C THR A 113 -6.60 10.12 -2.07
N VAL A 114 -6.59 9.71 -0.79
CA VAL A 114 -6.56 10.64 0.35
C VAL A 114 -5.28 11.46 0.36
N ILE A 115 -4.12 10.81 0.21
CA ILE A 115 -2.81 11.48 0.25
C ILE A 115 -2.67 12.45 -0.92
N GLU A 116 -3.02 12.04 -2.12
CA GLU A 116 -2.93 12.89 -3.32
C GLU A 116 -3.90 14.07 -3.25
N SER A 117 -5.09 13.86 -2.68
CA SER A 117 -6.04 14.94 -2.41
C SER A 117 -5.45 15.98 -1.44
N TRP A 118 -4.82 15.53 -0.36
CA TRP A 118 -4.14 16.44 0.57
C TRP A 118 -2.96 17.15 -0.07
N LEU A 119 -2.11 16.40 -0.78
CA LEU A 119 -0.93 16.96 -1.45
C LEU A 119 -1.35 18.05 -2.44
N ASN A 120 -2.42 17.83 -3.19
CA ASN A 120 -2.98 18.77 -4.13
C ASN A 120 -3.57 20.02 -3.43
N GLY A 121 -4.23 19.82 -2.29
CA GLY A 121 -4.83 20.88 -1.48
C GLY A 121 -3.81 21.80 -0.80
N TYR A 122 -2.68 21.24 -0.35
CA TYR A 122 -1.62 22.01 0.31
C TYR A 122 -0.63 22.66 -0.66
N THR A 123 -0.63 22.25 -1.94
CA THR A 123 0.37 22.71 -2.90
C THR A 123 -0.18 23.85 -3.77
N PRO A 124 0.43 25.05 -3.75
CA PRO A 124 0.10 26.14 -4.67
C PRO A 124 0.24 25.67 -6.13
N SER A 125 -0.59 26.22 -7.03
CA SER A 125 -0.65 25.84 -8.44
C SER A 125 0.71 25.89 -9.13
N GLU A 126 1.51 26.92 -8.82
CA GLU A 126 2.82 27.17 -9.42
C GLU A 126 3.88 26.11 -8.99
N GLN A 127 3.65 25.43 -7.87
CA GLN A 127 4.60 24.46 -7.31
C GLN A 127 4.16 22.99 -7.49
N ARG A 128 2.96 22.75 -8.00
CA ARG A 128 2.41 21.39 -8.16
C ARG A 128 3.33 20.46 -8.94
N GLY A 129 3.86 20.92 -10.07
CA GLY A 129 4.79 20.13 -10.88
C GLY A 129 6.03 19.67 -10.08
N LYS A 130 6.64 20.57 -9.31
CA LYS A 130 7.81 20.26 -8.48
C LYS A 130 7.48 19.27 -7.36
N VAL A 131 6.36 19.47 -6.67
CA VAL A 131 5.93 18.60 -5.57
C VAL A 131 5.60 17.20 -6.10
N PHE A 132 4.89 17.09 -7.22
CA PHE A 132 4.61 15.80 -7.84
C PHE A 132 5.86 15.11 -8.40
N SER A 133 6.86 15.84 -8.87
CA SER A 133 8.16 15.24 -9.25
C SER A 133 8.86 14.62 -8.04
N ILE A 134 8.87 15.29 -6.89
CA ILE A 134 9.41 14.74 -5.64
C ILE A 134 8.59 13.51 -5.20
N TYR A 135 7.26 13.59 -5.27
CA TYR A 135 6.37 12.47 -4.99
C TYR A 135 6.71 11.23 -5.83
N MET A 136 6.97 11.39 -7.14
CA MET A 136 7.36 10.29 -8.01
C MET A 136 8.74 9.71 -7.65
N VAL A 137 9.71 10.54 -7.26
CA VAL A 137 11.01 10.07 -6.79
C VAL A 137 10.86 9.25 -5.50
N VAL A 138 10.05 9.73 -4.56
CA VAL A 138 9.73 9.00 -3.32
C VAL A 138 9.05 7.68 -3.64
N ASN A 139 8.10 7.66 -4.57
CA ASN A 139 7.38 6.46 -5.01
C ASN A 139 8.36 5.38 -5.50
N LEU A 140 9.15 5.70 -6.53
CA LEU A 140 10.09 4.76 -7.14
C LEU A 140 11.20 4.35 -6.16
N GLY A 141 11.71 5.29 -5.38
CA GLY A 141 12.73 5.03 -4.37
C GLY A 141 12.24 4.08 -3.28
N SER A 142 11.01 4.27 -2.79
CA SER A 142 10.41 3.40 -1.78
C SER A 142 10.19 1.99 -2.30
N LEU A 143 9.69 1.82 -3.53
CA LEU A 143 9.52 0.50 -4.14
C LEU A 143 10.86 -0.22 -4.33
N ALA A 144 11.92 0.50 -4.71
CA ALA A 144 13.26 -0.06 -4.82
C ALA A 144 13.82 -0.49 -3.46
N LEU A 145 13.64 0.36 -2.42
CA LEU A 145 14.07 0.06 -1.05
C LEU A 145 13.27 -1.10 -0.45
N ALA A 146 11.98 -1.23 -0.78
CA ALA A 146 11.15 -2.34 -0.32
C ALA A 146 11.76 -3.72 -0.65
N GLN A 147 12.45 -3.84 -1.80
CA GLN A 147 13.11 -5.09 -2.19
C GLN A 147 14.29 -5.44 -1.26
N GLN A 148 14.94 -4.45 -0.66
CA GLN A 148 16.03 -4.70 0.28
C GLN A 148 15.52 -5.23 1.63
N LEU A 149 14.28 -4.91 2.01
CA LEU A 149 13.66 -5.39 3.24
C LEU A 149 13.49 -6.92 3.25
N LEU A 150 13.38 -7.55 2.09
CA LEU A 150 13.32 -9.02 1.96
C LEU A 150 14.58 -9.73 2.50
N ARG A 151 15.69 -9.02 2.61
CA ARG A 151 16.96 -9.57 3.12
C ARG A 151 17.01 -9.65 4.64
N LEU A 152 16.05 -9.04 5.34
CA LEU A 152 16.07 -8.96 6.80
C LEU A 152 15.71 -10.27 7.47
N ASP A 153 14.92 -11.12 6.80
CA ASP A 153 14.53 -12.41 7.33
C ASP A 153 14.06 -13.36 6.21
N SER A 154 13.79 -14.63 6.55
CA SER A 154 13.24 -15.61 5.64
C SER A 154 11.84 -15.20 5.14
N PRO A 155 11.50 -15.42 3.86
CA PRO A 155 10.15 -15.16 3.32
C PRO A 155 9.04 -15.98 4.01
N SER A 156 9.40 -17.04 4.73
CA SER A 156 8.46 -17.81 5.55
C SER A 156 8.24 -17.23 6.94
N ALA A 157 9.09 -16.30 7.38
CA ALA A 157 9.04 -15.75 8.73
C ALA A 157 7.89 -14.74 8.89
N PHE A 158 7.30 -14.73 10.08
CA PHE A 158 6.29 -13.73 10.47
C PHE A 158 6.81 -12.29 10.44
N THR A 159 8.12 -12.12 10.69
CA THR A 159 8.79 -10.81 10.81
C THR A 159 8.56 -9.90 9.60
N LEU A 160 8.67 -10.44 8.38
CA LEU A 160 8.51 -9.64 7.16
C LEU A 160 7.05 -9.18 6.96
N PHE A 161 6.07 -10.00 7.34
CA PHE A 161 4.66 -9.62 7.31
C PHE A 161 4.35 -8.59 8.39
N ALA A 162 4.89 -8.78 9.61
CA ALA A 162 4.76 -7.79 10.68
C ALA A 162 5.37 -6.44 10.28
N LEU A 163 6.56 -6.45 9.66
CA LEU A 163 7.19 -5.25 9.13
C LEU A 163 6.30 -4.57 8.08
N GLY A 164 5.78 -5.32 7.12
CA GLY A 164 4.87 -4.79 6.10
C GLY A 164 3.56 -4.22 6.65
N ALA A 165 3.08 -4.75 7.79
CA ALA A 165 1.88 -4.23 8.46
C ALA A 165 2.15 -2.96 9.30
N ILE A 166 3.38 -2.76 9.77
CA ILE A 166 3.78 -1.58 10.55
C ILE A 166 4.09 -0.39 9.63
N LEU A 167 4.60 -0.65 8.43
CA LEU A 167 4.94 0.36 7.42
C LEU A 167 3.69 0.91 6.76
#